data_ecd53786aa056d206adcffd4763a98a6
#
_entry.id   ecd53786aa056d206adcffd4763a98a6
#
_cell.length_a   1.000
_cell.length_b   1.000
_cell.length_c   1.000
_cell.angle_alpha   90.00
_cell.angle_beta   90.00
_cell.angle_gamma   90.00
#
_symmetry.space_group_name_H-M   'P 1'
#
loop_
_entity.id
_entity.type
_entity.pdbx_description
1 polymer ?
#
loop_
_entity_poly.entity_id
_entity_poly.type
_entity_poly.pdbx_seq_one_letter_code
_entity_poly.pdbx_strand_id
1 'polypeptide(L)'
;MTTPRVPLGQAILLCARVYKDDDSTKCVLAGTFNKIRLPEFPAEYSPATLYINLSDFSGFHKVSLRFKRITDDSVLEESPEFEIYHDDRREHHECIFELPPMVFPEPGRYTWEIIYDGTELLGTADVEAVLITEDFLSDENEELREDNNGDIGDQNY
;
A
#
# COMPACT_ATOMS: atom_id res chain seq x y z
N MET A 1 34.27 12.01 -8.81
CA MET A 1 33.11 11.87 -7.92
C MET A 1 31.90 11.43 -8.75
N THR A 2 31.41 10.25 -8.50
CA THR A 2 30.17 9.78 -9.12
C THR A 2 28.99 10.36 -8.35
N THR A 3 28.06 11.02 -9.04
CA THR A 3 26.82 11.48 -8.47
C THR A 3 26.04 10.27 -7.94
N PRO A 4 25.53 10.28 -6.68
CA PRO A 4 24.74 9.17 -6.19
C PRO A 4 23.51 9.01 -7.08
N ARG A 5 23.21 7.78 -7.49
CA ARG A 5 22.01 7.50 -8.26
C ARG A 5 20.79 7.50 -7.37
N VAL A 6 19.76 8.17 -7.83
CA VAL A 6 18.44 8.11 -7.20
C VAL A 6 17.91 6.68 -7.32
N PRO A 7 17.45 6.07 -6.23
CA PRO A 7 16.86 4.73 -6.29
C PRO A 7 15.66 4.70 -7.26
N LEU A 8 15.48 3.57 -7.95
CA LEU A 8 14.31 3.33 -8.80
C LEU A 8 13.24 2.59 -8.00
N GLY A 9 12.02 3.14 -8.01
CA GLY A 9 10.86 2.45 -7.46
C GLY A 9 10.41 1.34 -8.40
N GLN A 10 10.55 0.07 -7.98
CA GLN A 10 10.12 -1.09 -8.75
C GLN A 10 8.68 -1.49 -8.44
N ALA A 11 8.31 -1.44 -7.17
CA ALA A 11 6.97 -1.75 -6.72
C ALA A 11 6.66 -0.99 -5.44
N ILE A 12 5.45 -0.46 -5.33
CA ILE A 12 4.93 0.19 -4.14
C ILE A 12 3.50 -0.26 -3.98
N LEU A 13 3.21 -1.01 -2.92
CA LEU A 13 1.91 -1.64 -2.72
C LEU A 13 1.43 -1.47 -1.29
N LEU A 14 0.14 -1.15 -1.15
CA LEU A 14 -0.57 -1.23 0.13
C LEU A 14 -1.15 -2.62 0.30
N CYS A 15 -0.96 -3.20 1.46
CA CYS A 15 -1.52 -4.50 1.82
C CYS A 15 -1.84 -4.54 3.31
N ALA A 16 -2.62 -5.54 3.70
CA ALA A 16 -2.95 -5.73 5.12
C ALA A 16 -1.72 -6.15 5.90
N ARG A 17 -0.96 -7.10 5.39
CA ARG A 17 0.24 -7.64 6.05
C ARG A 17 1.29 -8.09 5.04
N VAL A 18 2.55 -8.03 5.48
CA VAL A 18 3.67 -8.60 4.76
C VAL A 18 4.37 -9.63 5.66
N TYR A 19 4.60 -10.80 5.12
CA TYR A 19 5.31 -11.88 5.80
C TYR A 19 6.64 -12.12 5.11
N LYS A 20 7.69 -12.37 5.90
CA LYS A 20 8.94 -12.89 5.38
C LYS A 20 8.97 -14.39 5.57
N ASP A 21 9.26 -15.12 4.48
CA ASP A 21 9.51 -16.54 4.54
C ASP A 21 10.89 -16.80 5.15
N ASP A 22 10.94 -17.51 6.27
CA ASP A 22 12.17 -17.78 7.01
C ASP A 22 13.18 -18.59 6.19
N ASP A 23 12.73 -19.46 5.30
CA ASP A 23 13.58 -20.35 4.52
C ASP A 23 14.12 -19.69 3.23
N SER A 24 13.37 -18.82 2.60
CA SER A 24 13.73 -18.24 1.29
C SER A 24 14.03 -16.75 1.32
N THR A 25 13.81 -16.07 2.42
CA THR A 25 13.89 -14.60 2.58
C THR A 25 12.95 -13.82 1.64
N LYS A 26 12.01 -14.50 1.00
CA LYS A 26 11.02 -13.87 0.12
C LYS A 26 9.89 -13.25 0.91
N CYS A 27 9.36 -12.13 0.41
CA CYS A 27 8.20 -11.49 0.99
C CYS A 27 6.91 -12.07 0.42
N VAL A 28 5.93 -12.25 1.29
CA VAL A 28 4.55 -12.61 0.91
C VAL A 28 3.64 -11.45 1.31
N LEU A 29 3.01 -10.84 0.33
CA LEU A 29 2.06 -9.76 0.55
C LEU A 29 0.65 -10.33 0.64
N ALA A 30 -0.01 -10.07 1.75
CA ALA A 30 -1.36 -10.56 2.01
C ALA A 30 -2.36 -9.41 2.03
N GLY A 31 -3.42 -9.52 1.24
CA GLY A 31 -4.50 -8.55 1.20
C GLY A 31 -4.09 -7.21 0.60
N THR A 32 -3.59 -7.20 -0.64
CA THR A 32 -3.33 -5.96 -1.37
C THR A 32 -4.64 -5.23 -1.64
N PHE A 33 -4.63 -3.90 -1.49
CA PHE A 33 -5.83 -3.11 -1.69
C PHE A 33 -5.50 -1.72 -2.26
N ASN A 34 -6.44 -1.17 -3.00
CA ASN A 34 -6.43 0.21 -3.47
C ASN A 34 -7.79 0.90 -3.27
N LYS A 35 -8.71 0.24 -2.59
CA LYS A 35 -10.02 0.78 -2.24
C LYS A 35 -10.40 0.30 -0.84
N ILE A 36 -10.90 1.24 -0.03
CA ILE A 36 -11.37 0.99 1.32
C ILE A 36 -12.83 1.42 1.42
N ARG A 37 -13.66 0.57 2.01
CA ARG A 37 -15.07 0.84 2.25
C ARG A 37 -15.30 1.12 3.71
N LEU A 38 -15.81 2.30 4.02
CA LEU A 38 -16.01 2.77 5.39
C LEU A 38 -17.47 3.13 5.63
N PRO A 39 -18.02 2.79 6.82
CA PRO A 39 -19.43 3.07 7.12
C PRO A 39 -19.72 4.54 7.39
N GLU A 40 -18.72 5.31 7.78
CA GLU A 40 -18.86 6.73 8.12
C GLU A 40 -17.53 7.46 7.92
N PHE A 41 -17.58 8.80 7.90
CA PHE A 41 -16.41 9.68 7.85
C PHE A 41 -16.55 10.82 8.85
N PRO A 42 -15.45 11.30 9.47
CA PRO A 42 -14.09 10.79 9.35
C PRO A 42 -13.93 9.40 9.97
N ALA A 43 -13.01 8.61 9.44
CA ALA A 43 -12.77 7.26 9.94
C ALA A 43 -11.30 6.89 9.86
N GLU A 44 -10.90 5.93 10.69
CA GLU A 44 -9.58 5.34 10.67
C GLU A 44 -9.64 3.95 10.02
N TYR A 45 -8.55 3.58 9.35
CA TYR A 45 -8.40 2.24 8.77
C TYR A 45 -7.05 1.62 9.15
N SER A 46 -7.11 0.42 9.66
CA SER A 46 -5.95 -0.43 9.97
C SER A 46 -6.38 -1.91 10.01
N PRO A 47 -5.47 -2.89 9.88
CA PRO A 47 -4.03 -2.71 9.64
C PRO A 47 -3.72 -2.38 8.19
N ALA A 48 -2.63 -1.68 7.99
CA ALA A 48 -2.09 -1.42 6.67
C ALA A 48 -0.57 -1.44 6.70
N THR A 49 0.01 -2.02 5.68
CA THR A 49 1.46 -2.12 5.51
C THR A 49 1.82 -1.62 4.12
N LEU A 50 2.84 -0.80 4.03
CA LEU A 50 3.38 -0.32 2.77
C LEU A 50 4.61 -1.14 2.42
N TYR A 51 4.54 -1.84 1.30
CA TYR A 51 5.65 -2.58 0.72
C TYR A 51 6.30 -1.75 -0.38
N ILE A 52 7.60 -1.54 -0.28
CA ILE A 52 8.38 -0.77 -1.25
C ILE A 52 9.55 -1.61 -1.72
N ASN A 53 9.70 -1.75 -3.02
CA ASN A 53 10.83 -2.39 -3.64
C ASN A 53 11.60 -1.35 -4.46
N LEU A 54 12.85 -1.11 -4.07
CA LEU A 54 13.75 -0.16 -4.72
C LEU A 54 14.92 -0.92 -5.35
N SER A 55 15.44 -0.37 -6.42
CA SER A 55 16.58 -0.95 -7.13
C SER A 55 17.54 0.12 -7.65
N ASP A 56 18.66 -0.34 -8.20
CA ASP A 56 19.67 0.49 -8.88
C ASP A 56 20.29 1.58 -8.00
N PHE A 57 20.53 1.27 -6.74
CA PHE A 57 21.25 2.18 -5.84
C PHE A 57 22.21 1.40 -4.92
N SER A 58 23.17 2.12 -4.38
CA SER A 58 24.07 1.63 -3.34
C SER A 58 24.44 2.75 -2.37
N GLY A 59 24.87 2.39 -1.17
CA GLY A 59 25.20 3.34 -0.12
C GLY A 59 24.01 3.78 0.71
N PHE A 60 24.15 4.91 1.37
CA PHE A 60 23.14 5.49 2.24
C PHE A 60 22.29 6.49 1.50
N HIS A 61 20.96 6.40 1.68
CA HIS A 61 20.00 7.33 1.09
C HIS A 61 18.93 7.67 2.09
N LYS A 62 18.39 8.88 1.99
CA LYS A 62 17.35 9.38 2.88
C LYS A 62 16.00 9.36 2.19
N VAL A 63 15.01 8.79 2.84
CA VAL A 63 13.66 8.59 2.31
C VAL A 63 12.64 8.99 3.37
N SER A 64 11.52 9.55 2.94
CA SER A 64 10.37 9.82 3.81
C SER A 64 9.07 9.40 3.14
N LEU A 65 8.03 9.24 3.94
CA LEU A 65 6.68 8.88 3.48
C LEU A 65 5.75 10.07 3.72
N ARG A 66 4.84 10.30 2.79
CA ARG A 66 3.85 11.37 2.90
C ARG A 66 2.49 10.85 2.46
N PHE A 67 1.48 11.04 3.31
CA PHE A 67 0.09 10.69 3.01
C PHE A 67 -0.68 11.95 2.63
N LYS A 68 -1.27 11.95 1.45
CA LYS A 68 -1.91 13.14 0.87
C LYS A 68 -3.32 12.82 0.39
N ARG A 69 -4.17 13.84 0.44
CA ARG A 69 -5.43 13.85 -0.27
C ARG A 69 -5.19 14.42 -1.67
N ILE A 70 -5.58 13.66 -2.70
CA ILE A 70 -5.27 14.01 -4.10
C ILE A 70 -6.04 15.24 -4.55
N THR A 71 -7.29 15.38 -4.13
CA THR A 71 -8.21 16.43 -4.60
C THR A 71 -7.65 17.85 -4.43
N ASP A 72 -7.06 18.14 -3.27
CA ASP A 72 -6.55 19.46 -2.94
C ASP A 72 -5.05 19.48 -2.62
N ASP A 73 -4.38 18.35 -2.81
CA ASP A 73 -2.94 18.18 -2.57
C ASP A 73 -2.52 18.40 -1.11
N SER A 74 -3.46 18.30 -0.16
CA SER A 74 -3.19 18.49 1.26
C SER A 74 -2.47 17.32 1.86
N VAL A 75 -1.43 17.60 2.65
CA VAL A 75 -0.66 16.60 3.39
C VAL A 75 -1.39 16.30 4.70
N LEU A 76 -1.79 15.05 4.89
CA LEU A 76 -2.49 14.59 6.08
C LEU A 76 -1.54 14.01 7.13
N GLU A 77 -0.47 13.35 6.66
CA GLU A 77 0.54 12.76 7.53
C GLU A 77 1.88 12.71 6.82
N GLU A 78 2.94 12.86 7.58
CA GLU A 78 4.30 12.83 7.06
C GLU A 78 5.21 12.12 8.05
N SER A 79 5.99 11.14 7.56
CA SER A 79 6.96 10.44 8.40
C SER A 79 8.22 11.29 8.61
N PRO A 80 8.98 11.06 9.68
CA PRO A 80 10.35 11.53 9.73
C PRO A 80 11.15 10.96 8.57
N GLU A 81 12.20 11.65 8.18
CA GLU A 81 13.16 11.14 7.21
C GLU A 81 13.94 9.99 7.85
N PHE A 82 14.07 8.89 7.13
CA PHE A 82 14.83 7.72 7.57
C PHE A 82 15.89 7.36 6.54
N GLU A 83 16.93 6.71 7.01
CA GLU A 83 18.05 6.32 6.17
C GLU A 83 17.91 4.86 5.74
N ILE A 84 18.13 4.60 4.44
CA ILE A 84 18.23 3.26 3.90
C ILE A 84 19.66 3.01 3.43
N TYR A 85 20.10 1.78 3.57
CA TYR A 85 21.43 1.34 3.14
C TYR A 85 21.32 0.09 2.29
N HIS A 86 22.07 0.07 1.18
CA HIS A 86 22.17 -1.11 0.34
C HIS A 86 23.59 -1.19 -0.21
N ASP A 87 24.17 -2.39 -0.19
CA ASP A 87 25.58 -2.60 -0.57
C ASP A 87 25.76 -3.07 -2.01
N ASP A 88 24.75 -3.71 -2.60
CA ASP A 88 24.84 -4.21 -3.97
C ASP A 88 23.74 -3.60 -4.85
N ARG A 89 24.15 -2.72 -5.75
CA ARG A 89 23.28 -2.06 -6.71
C ARG A 89 22.47 -3.01 -7.63
N ARG A 90 22.96 -4.24 -7.81
CA ARG A 90 22.30 -5.24 -8.67
C ARG A 90 21.13 -5.93 -7.96
N GLU A 91 21.09 -5.85 -6.65
CA GLU A 91 20.02 -6.44 -5.85
C GLU A 91 18.95 -5.42 -5.52
N HIS A 92 17.71 -5.89 -5.38
CA HIS A 92 16.61 -5.05 -4.93
C HIS A 92 16.62 -4.88 -3.42
N HIS A 93 16.23 -3.70 -2.98
CA HIS A 93 16.06 -3.39 -1.56
C HIS A 93 14.58 -3.32 -1.24
N GLU A 94 14.12 -4.22 -0.36
CA GLU A 94 12.73 -4.27 0.08
C GLU A 94 12.57 -3.54 1.42
N CYS A 95 11.64 -2.59 1.46
CA CYS A 95 11.26 -1.88 2.68
C CYS A 95 9.83 -2.23 3.04
N ILE A 96 9.60 -2.56 4.30
CA ILE A 96 8.30 -2.93 4.83
C ILE A 96 7.96 -1.97 5.97
N PHE A 97 6.89 -1.19 5.81
CA PHE A 97 6.46 -0.22 6.80
C PHE A 97 5.07 -0.57 7.31
N GLU A 98 4.99 -0.93 8.58
CA GLU A 98 3.69 -1.02 9.26
C GLU A 98 3.19 0.42 9.49
N LEU A 99 2.09 0.77 8.84
CA LEU A 99 1.55 2.11 8.91
C LEU A 99 0.73 2.29 10.17
N PRO A 100 0.77 3.50 10.78
CA PRO A 100 -0.21 3.85 11.80
C PRO A 100 -1.63 3.86 11.18
N PRO A 101 -2.69 3.83 12.00
CA PRO A 101 -4.04 3.94 11.45
C PRO A 101 -4.18 5.14 10.52
N MET A 102 -4.63 4.89 9.29
CA MET A 102 -4.84 5.96 8.32
C MET A 102 -6.16 6.67 8.60
N VAL A 103 -6.11 7.99 8.73
CA VAL A 103 -7.31 8.80 8.95
C VAL A 103 -7.81 9.35 7.62
N PHE A 104 -9.05 9.03 7.28
CA PHE A 104 -9.72 9.53 6.10
C PHE A 104 -10.78 10.55 6.52
N PRO A 105 -10.57 11.85 6.27
CA PRO A 105 -11.54 12.88 6.66
C PRO A 105 -12.87 12.78 5.90
N GLU A 106 -12.82 12.37 4.64
CA GLU A 106 -13.97 12.31 3.74
C GLU A 106 -13.79 11.23 2.68
N PRO A 107 -14.84 10.80 1.98
CA PRO A 107 -14.68 9.96 0.80
C PRO A 107 -13.84 10.64 -0.27
N GLY A 108 -13.02 9.88 -0.99
CA GLY A 108 -12.20 10.42 -2.06
C GLY A 108 -10.93 9.62 -2.29
N ARG A 109 -10.02 10.22 -3.05
CA ARG A 109 -8.77 9.59 -3.43
C ARG A 109 -7.61 10.16 -2.63
N TYR A 110 -6.75 9.26 -2.16
CA TYR A 110 -5.58 9.54 -1.33
C TYR A 110 -4.37 8.80 -1.91
N THR A 111 -3.19 9.22 -1.53
CA THR A 111 -1.96 8.56 -1.97
C THR A 111 -0.88 8.60 -0.91
N TRP A 112 -0.12 7.52 -0.81
CA TRP A 112 1.17 7.51 -0.14
C TRP A 112 2.25 7.83 -1.16
N GLU A 113 3.05 8.86 -0.86
CA GLU A 113 4.20 9.25 -1.66
C GLU A 113 5.49 8.83 -0.96
N ILE A 114 6.42 8.30 -1.72
CA ILE A 114 7.77 7.99 -1.27
C ILE A 114 8.69 9.07 -1.79
N ILE A 115 9.27 9.84 -0.87
CA ILE A 115 10.07 11.03 -1.19
C ILE A 115 11.54 10.75 -0.91
N TYR A 116 12.37 11.00 -1.91
CA TYR A 116 13.82 10.87 -1.82
C TYR A 116 14.46 12.22 -1.56
N ASP A 117 15.33 12.29 -0.56
CA ASP A 117 16.11 13.47 -0.20
C ASP A 117 15.24 14.76 -0.06
N GLY A 118 14.03 14.59 0.46
CA GLY A 118 13.09 15.69 0.71
C GLY A 118 12.39 16.28 -0.50
N THR A 119 12.77 15.92 -1.71
CA THR A 119 12.30 16.61 -2.93
C THR A 119 11.84 15.71 -4.08
N GLU A 120 12.46 14.55 -4.27
CA GLU A 120 12.15 13.69 -5.42
C GLU A 120 11.14 12.61 -5.09
N LEU A 121 10.13 12.49 -5.93
CA LEU A 121 9.12 11.44 -5.82
C LEU A 121 9.65 10.13 -6.43
N LEU A 122 9.82 9.10 -5.61
CA LEU A 122 10.23 7.77 -6.08
C LEU A 122 9.05 6.94 -6.58
N GLY A 123 7.86 7.19 -6.06
CA GLY A 123 6.65 6.51 -6.46
C GLY A 123 5.50 6.75 -5.50
N THR A 124 4.34 6.20 -5.85
CA THR A 124 3.10 6.39 -5.10
C THR A 124 2.34 5.09 -4.94
N ALA A 125 1.50 5.04 -3.90
CA ALA A 125 0.49 4.00 -3.73
C ALA A 125 -0.85 4.70 -3.47
N ASP A 126 -1.76 4.61 -4.44
CA ASP A 126 -3.06 5.27 -4.37
C ASP A 126 -4.08 4.40 -3.64
N VAL A 127 -4.99 5.07 -2.93
CA VAL A 127 -6.11 4.41 -2.27
C VAL A 127 -7.35 5.29 -2.37
N GLU A 128 -8.48 4.68 -2.68
CA GLU A 128 -9.79 5.35 -2.70
C GLU A 128 -10.59 4.92 -1.47
N ALA A 129 -11.09 5.91 -0.73
CA ALA A 129 -11.99 5.69 0.40
C ALA A 129 -13.43 5.98 -0.03
N VAL A 130 -14.31 5.00 0.13
CA VAL A 130 -15.71 5.11 -0.27
C VAL A 130 -16.64 4.83 0.91
N LEU A 131 -17.77 5.53 0.92
CA LEU A 131 -18.82 5.29 1.91
C LEU A 131 -19.61 4.03 1.54
N ILE A 132 -19.78 3.14 2.51
CA ILE A 132 -20.65 1.98 2.34
C ILE A 132 -22.10 2.46 2.26
N THR A 133 -22.79 2.09 1.18
CA THR A 133 -24.23 2.36 0.99
C THR A 133 -25.03 1.06 1.11
N GLU A 134 -26.33 1.16 1.39
CA GLU A 134 -27.22 -0.01 1.45
C GLU A 134 -27.24 -0.78 0.13
N ASP A 135 -27.21 -0.10 -1.00
CA ASP A 135 -27.17 -0.70 -2.33
C ASP A 135 -25.91 -1.54 -2.53
N PHE A 136 -24.78 -1.09 -2.01
CA PHE A 136 -23.52 -1.81 -2.08
C PHE A 136 -23.57 -3.12 -1.27
N LEU A 137 -24.16 -3.10 -0.09
CA LEU A 137 -24.31 -4.29 0.78
C LEU A 137 -25.23 -5.34 0.15
N SER A 138 -26.25 -4.92 -0.62
CA SER A 138 -27.12 -5.86 -1.35
C SER A 138 -26.39 -6.53 -2.51
N ASP A 139 -25.56 -5.82 -3.25
CA ASP A 139 -24.75 -6.37 -4.34
C ASP A 139 -23.74 -7.41 -3.85
N GLU A 140 -23.02 -7.16 -2.76
CA GLU A 140 -22.12 -8.14 -2.15
C GLU A 140 -22.84 -9.40 -1.68
N ASN A 141 -24.03 -9.27 -1.13
CA ASN A 141 -24.86 -10.40 -0.71
C ASN A 141 -25.36 -11.24 -1.89
N GLU A 142 -25.63 -10.62 -3.02
CA GLU A 142 -26.00 -11.33 -4.27
C GLU A 142 -24.83 -12.10 -4.84
N GLU A 143 -23.63 -11.54 -4.90
CA GLU A 143 -22.41 -12.25 -5.35
C GLU A 143 -22.10 -13.46 -4.47
N LEU A 144 -22.18 -13.33 -3.15
CA LEU A 144 -21.98 -14.44 -2.22
C LEU A 144 -23.03 -15.55 -2.35
N ARG A 145 -24.26 -15.23 -2.78
CA ARG A 145 -25.33 -16.20 -3.01
C ARG A 145 -25.13 -16.96 -4.32
N GLU A 146 -24.64 -16.32 -5.36
CA GLU A 146 -24.34 -16.97 -6.63
C GLU A 146 -23.20 -18.00 -6.50
N ASP A 147 -22.15 -17.69 -5.74
CA ASP A 147 -21.05 -18.63 -5.48
C ASP A 147 -21.50 -19.86 -4.69
N ASN A 148 -22.47 -19.72 -3.80
CA ASN A 148 -23.03 -20.86 -3.04
C ASN A 148 -24.02 -21.72 -3.82
N ASN A 149 -24.62 -21.20 -4.88
CA ASN A 149 -25.55 -21.98 -5.71
C ASN A 149 -24.85 -22.79 -6.83
N GLY A 150 -23.58 -22.56 -7.05
CA GLY A 150 -22.81 -23.27 -8.06
C GLY A 150 -22.35 -24.67 -7.68
N ASP A 151 -22.51 -25.10 -6.44
CA ASP A 151 -21.95 -26.36 -5.92
C ASP A 151 -22.99 -27.37 -5.43
N ILE A 152 -24.18 -27.37 -6.00
CA ILE A 152 -25.03 -28.54 -5.90
C ILE A 152 -24.86 -29.29 -7.23
N GLY A 153 -23.62 -29.71 -7.49
CA GLY A 153 -23.34 -30.69 -8.52
C GLY A 153 -23.98 -32.01 -8.17
N ASP A 154 -24.90 -32.37 -9.00
CA ASP A 154 -25.58 -33.62 -9.05
C ASP A 154 -24.57 -34.79 -8.94
N GLN A 155 -24.42 -35.34 -7.77
CA GLN A 155 -23.75 -36.64 -7.58
C GLN A 155 -24.81 -37.72 -7.42
N ASN A 156 -25.46 -38.01 -8.52
CA ASN A 156 -26.27 -39.22 -8.65
C ASN A 156 -25.44 -40.28 -9.40
N TYR A 157 -24.93 -41.19 -8.63
CA TYR A 157 -24.58 -42.50 -9.08
C TYR A 157 -25.43 -43.52 -8.31
#